data_ecb7a9e6016cfd44d41abdea5a3bfa8b
#
_entry.id   ecb7a9e6016cfd44d41abdea5a3bfa8b
#
_cell.length_a   1.000
_cell.length_b   1.000
_cell.length_c   1.000
_cell.angle_alpha   90.00
_cell.angle_beta   90.00
_cell.angle_gamma   90.00
#
_symmetry.space_group_name_H-M   'P 1'
#
loop_
_entity.id
_entity.type
_entity.pdbx_description
1 polymer ?
#
loop_
_entity_poly.entity_id
_entity_poly.type
_entity_poly.pdbx_seq_one_letter_code
_entity_poly.pdbx_strand_id
1 'polypeptide(L)'
;MKKQSKILIVSHQYLPHVSPRTTRWKLIIDELTNRGHEVTLLTGTYPDFENKNINVIYFGNKNNLNIVSNLREKSKRAESKKLRTKFFYSLLKKIYRFFIKFVAWPDYSMFWIYQIFKNRNNITTDYDVIISVSLPFSSHVVAYIINKKKKKHWIMDIGDPFSLKIDAPENNRLLYSGLNNHYEKKFYSLANTILFTHKNALESHKKYFKIPSKKLVVANPI
;
A
#
# COMPACT_ATOMS: atom_id res chain seq x y z
N MET A 1 -0.24 33.62 4.19
CA MET A 1 0.09 32.65 3.11
C MET A 1 0.18 31.26 3.71
N LYS A 2 -0.58 30.27 3.21
CA LYS A 2 -0.44 28.87 3.65
C LYS A 2 0.93 28.35 3.20
N LYS A 3 1.69 27.76 4.10
CA LYS A 3 3.04 27.24 3.80
C LYS A 3 2.91 26.10 2.78
N GLN A 4 3.52 26.26 1.60
CA GLN A 4 3.67 25.18 0.63
C GLN A 4 4.56 24.09 1.22
N SER A 5 4.17 22.83 1.04
CA SER A 5 4.91 21.67 1.53
C SER A 5 5.14 20.68 0.41
N LYS A 6 6.28 19.99 0.45
CA LYS A 6 6.59 18.87 -0.43
C LYS A 6 6.13 17.57 0.22
N ILE A 7 5.24 16.83 -0.44
CA ILE A 7 4.57 15.65 0.11
C ILE A 7 4.92 14.43 -0.73
N LEU A 8 5.55 13.44 -0.12
CA LEU A 8 5.78 12.14 -0.72
C LEU A 8 4.67 11.17 -0.31
N ILE A 9 3.87 10.71 -1.26
CA ILE A 9 2.83 9.70 -1.04
C ILE A 9 3.34 8.35 -1.52
N VAL A 10 3.34 7.37 -0.63
CA VAL A 10 3.78 5.99 -0.89
C VAL A 10 2.56 5.10 -0.94
N SER A 11 2.16 4.69 -2.13
CA SER A 11 1.01 3.81 -2.37
C SER A 11 1.34 2.80 -3.47
N HIS A 12 1.46 1.51 -3.09
CA HIS A 12 1.75 0.46 -4.08
C HIS A 12 0.70 0.41 -5.20
N GLN A 13 -0.59 0.53 -4.82
CA GLN A 13 -1.69 0.55 -5.77
C GLN A 13 -2.20 1.97 -5.97
N TYR A 14 -2.25 2.38 -7.24
CA TYR A 14 -2.87 3.62 -7.67
C TYR A 14 -3.52 3.44 -9.04
N LEU A 15 -4.03 4.49 -9.65
CA LEU A 15 -4.59 4.40 -11.00
C LEU A 15 -3.58 3.78 -11.99
N PRO A 16 -4.02 3.04 -13.00
CA PRO A 16 -5.40 2.77 -13.45
C PRO A 16 -6.16 1.71 -12.64
N HIS A 17 -5.59 1.17 -11.56
CA HIS A 17 -6.31 0.24 -10.69
C HIS A 17 -7.39 0.97 -9.89
N VAL A 18 -8.66 0.79 -10.26
CA VAL A 18 -9.80 1.42 -9.60
C VAL A 18 -10.22 0.62 -8.36
N SER A 19 -10.25 1.27 -7.22
CA SER A 19 -10.75 0.75 -5.94
C SER A 19 -11.22 1.93 -5.07
N PRO A 20 -12.05 1.71 -4.03
CA PRO A 20 -12.45 2.79 -3.13
C PRO A 20 -11.26 3.57 -2.56
N ARG A 21 -10.15 2.88 -2.27
CA ARG A 21 -8.92 3.49 -1.77
C ARG A 21 -8.25 4.37 -2.83
N THR A 22 -8.08 3.87 -4.06
CA THR A 22 -7.43 4.64 -5.12
C THR A 22 -8.26 5.84 -5.52
N THR A 23 -9.59 5.75 -5.49
CA THR A 23 -10.51 6.87 -5.73
C THR A 23 -10.37 7.92 -4.63
N ARG A 24 -10.40 7.51 -3.36
CA ARG A 24 -10.20 8.41 -2.21
C ARG A 24 -8.85 9.14 -2.31
N TRP A 25 -7.77 8.41 -2.57
CA TRP A 25 -6.44 9.01 -2.65
C TRP A 25 -6.25 9.89 -3.89
N LYS A 26 -6.95 9.60 -4.99
CA LYS A 26 -7.00 10.53 -6.12
C LYS A 26 -7.59 11.88 -5.70
N LEU A 27 -8.74 11.88 -5.02
CA LEU A 27 -9.38 13.11 -4.55
C LEU A 27 -8.52 13.87 -3.55
N ILE A 28 -7.85 13.16 -2.62
CA ILE A 28 -6.92 13.78 -1.66
C ILE A 28 -5.72 14.41 -2.37
N ILE A 29 -5.14 13.74 -3.35
CA ILE A 29 -4.01 14.24 -4.14
C ILE A 29 -4.43 15.49 -4.92
N ASP A 30 -5.58 15.44 -5.59
CA ASP A 30 -6.12 16.59 -6.33
C ASP A 30 -6.33 17.79 -5.41
N GLU A 31 -6.87 17.59 -4.22
CA GLU A 31 -7.06 18.65 -3.22
C GLU A 31 -5.74 19.21 -2.69
N LEU A 32 -4.74 18.35 -2.42
CA LEU A 32 -3.41 18.79 -1.97
C LEU A 32 -2.73 19.66 -3.03
N THR A 33 -2.80 19.27 -4.30
CA THR A 33 -2.25 20.04 -5.41
C THR A 33 -2.99 21.35 -5.63
N ASN A 34 -4.31 21.36 -5.53
CA ASN A 34 -5.13 22.57 -5.61
C ASN A 34 -4.81 23.56 -4.49
N ARG A 35 -4.40 23.08 -3.32
CA ARG A 35 -3.91 23.91 -2.21
C ARG A 35 -2.46 24.41 -2.39
N GLY A 36 -1.82 24.06 -3.49
CA GLY A 36 -0.48 24.50 -3.84
C GLY A 36 0.64 23.65 -3.22
N HIS A 37 0.37 22.45 -2.71
CA HIS A 37 1.41 21.53 -2.27
C HIS A 37 2.07 20.83 -3.47
N GLU A 38 3.37 20.59 -3.36
CA GLU A 38 4.11 19.78 -4.35
C GLU A 38 3.96 18.31 -3.98
N VAL A 39 3.24 17.52 -4.78
CA VAL A 39 2.95 16.12 -4.52
C VAL A 39 3.78 15.22 -5.41
N THR A 40 4.53 14.30 -4.80
CA THR A 40 5.20 13.18 -5.47
C THR A 40 4.54 11.88 -5.05
N LEU A 41 4.10 11.08 -6.02
CA LEU A 41 3.54 9.75 -5.81
C LEU A 41 4.57 8.67 -6.12
N LEU A 42 4.93 7.85 -5.14
CA LEU A 42 5.72 6.65 -5.32
C LEU A 42 4.80 5.43 -5.37
N THR A 43 4.77 4.74 -6.51
CA THR A 43 3.82 3.65 -6.76
C THR A 43 4.47 2.41 -7.37
N GLY A 44 3.88 1.23 -7.12
CA GLY A 44 4.19 -0.03 -7.78
C GLY A 44 3.28 -0.32 -8.98
N THR A 45 2.23 0.47 -9.20
CA THR A 45 1.34 0.36 -10.34
C THR A 45 1.86 1.20 -11.49
N TYR A 46 1.93 0.62 -12.70
CA TYR A 46 2.33 1.38 -13.88
C TYR A 46 1.32 2.51 -14.13
N PRO A 47 1.78 3.77 -14.18
CA PRO A 47 0.89 4.88 -14.43
C PRO A 47 0.50 4.91 -15.91
N ASP A 48 -0.76 4.57 -16.19
CA ASP A 48 -1.39 4.71 -17.50
C ASP A 48 -2.33 5.93 -17.45
N PHE A 49 -1.80 7.03 -16.92
CA PHE A 49 -2.53 8.30 -16.82
C PHE A 49 -1.51 9.45 -16.86
N GLU A 50 -1.83 10.46 -17.62
CA GLU A 50 -1.13 11.74 -17.57
C GLU A 50 -1.78 12.61 -16.48
N ASN A 51 -1.09 12.80 -15.38
CA ASN A 51 -1.45 13.83 -14.43
C ASN A 51 -0.32 14.86 -14.39
N LYS A 52 -0.50 15.95 -15.09
CA LYS A 52 0.50 17.04 -15.22
C LYS A 52 0.80 17.76 -13.89
N ASN A 53 -0.01 17.55 -12.87
CA ASN A 53 0.06 18.28 -11.61
C ASN A 53 0.82 17.53 -10.50
N ILE A 54 1.25 16.30 -10.73
CA ILE A 54 1.99 15.50 -9.74
C ILE A 54 3.21 14.83 -10.38
N ASN A 55 4.27 14.70 -9.59
CA ASN A 55 5.42 13.88 -9.97
C ASN A 55 5.15 12.42 -9.62
N VAL A 56 5.27 11.49 -10.59
CA VAL A 56 5.05 10.07 -10.36
C VAL A 56 6.36 9.31 -10.51
N ILE A 57 6.76 8.63 -9.43
CA ILE A 57 7.90 7.73 -9.40
C ILE A 57 7.37 6.30 -9.40
N TYR A 58 7.66 5.58 -10.46
CA TYR A 58 7.22 4.20 -10.63
C TYR A 58 8.37 3.22 -10.46
N PHE A 59 8.17 2.27 -9.57
CA PHE A 59 9.00 1.08 -9.44
C PHE A 59 8.13 -0.18 -9.48
N GLY A 60 8.06 -0.79 -10.62
CA GLY A 60 7.32 -2.02 -10.81
C GLY A 60 7.75 -2.67 -12.14
N ASN A 61 7.40 -3.91 -12.33
CA ASN A 61 7.58 -4.56 -13.61
C ASN A 61 6.27 -4.44 -14.39
N LYS A 62 6.30 -3.83 -15.57
CA LYS A 62 5.15 -3.82 -16.51
C LYS A 62 4.56 -5.22 -16.70
N ASN A 63 5.40 -6.25 -16.56
CA ASN A 63 5.03 -7.65 -16.75
C ASN A 63 4.50 -8.34 -15.48
N ASN A 64 4.77 -7.82 -14.25
CA ASN A 64 4.39 -8.51 -12.99
C ASN A 64 2.91 -8.31 -12.57
N LEU A 65 2.23 -7.27 -13.08
CA LEU A 65 0.76 -7.24 -13.04
C LEU A 65 0.16 -8.44 -13.79
N ASN A 66 0.97 -9.17 -14.56
CA ASN A 66 0.54 -10.07 -15.60
C ASN A 66 0.37 -11.53 -15.19
N ILE A 67 0.91 -12.03 -14.08
CA ILE A 67 0.68 -13.45 -13.76
C ILE A 67 -0.77 -13.65 -13.34
N VAL A 68 -1.28 -12.84 -12.42
CA VAL A 68 -2.68 -12.97 -11.97
C VAL A 68 -3.66 -12.39 -13.00
N SER A 69 -3.31 -11.28 -13.68
CA SER A 69 -4.12 -10.71 -14.76
C SER A 69 -4.07 -11.58 -16.01
N ASN A 70 -2.92 -12.11 -16.41
CA ASN A 70 -2.81 -13.05 -17.52
C ASN A 70 -3.54 -14.37 -17.23
N LEU A 71 -3.49 -14.85 -15.97
CA LEU A 71 -4.31 -16.01 -15.58
C LEU A 71 -5.81 -15.65 -15.57
N ARG A 72 -6.17 -14.41 -15.24
CA ARG A 72 -7.56 -13.94 -15.29
C ARG A 72 -8.04 -13.73 -16.73
N GLU A 73 -7.23 -13.16 -17.61
CA GLU A 73 -7.53 -13.02 -19.04
C GLU A 73 -7.58 -14.36 -19.74
N LYS A 74 -6.61 -15.25 -19.45
CA LYS A 74 -6.63 -16.62 -19.98
C LYS A 74 -7.85 -17.39 -19.48
N SER A 75 -8.29 -17.18 -18.23
CA SER A 75 -9.52 -17.77 -17.74
C SER A 75 -10.77 -17.19 -18.41
N LYS A 76 -10.80 -15.89 -18.73
CA LYS A 76 -11.89 -15.25 -19.49
C LYS A 76 -11.91 -15.69 -20.95
N ARG A 77 -10.73 -15.80 -21.60
CA ARG A 77 -10.63 -16.32 -22.97
C ARG A 77 -10.95 -17.83 -23.05
N ALA A 78 -10.75 -18.56 -21.96
CA ALA A 78 -11.13 -19.98 -21.85
C ALA A 78 -12.65 -20.17 -21.59
N GLU A 79 -13.39 -19.09 -21.30
CA GLU A 79 -14.87 -19.14 -21.23
C GLU A 79 -15.51 -19.53 -22.56
N SER A 80 -14.80 -19.34 -23.66
CA SER A 80 -15.22 -19.82 -25.01
C SER A 80 -14.75 -21.24 -25.35
N LYS A 81 -13.89 -21.87 -24.54
CA LYS A 81 -13.31 -23.19 -24.80
C LYS A 81 -13.26 -24.05 -23.52
N LYS A 82 -14.15 -25.06 -23.47
CA LYS A 82 -14.22 -26.18 -22.52
C LYS A 82 -14.04 -25.92 -21.01
N LEU A 83 -15.03 -26.34 -20.23
CA LEU A 83 -15.09 -26.31 -18.74
C LEU A 83 -13.80 -26.78 -18.04
N ARG A 84 -13.07 -27.74 -18.59
CA ARG A 84 -11.83 -28.31 -18.03
C ARG A 84 -10.68 -27.28 -17.94
N THR A 85 -10.54 -26.40 -18.92
CA THR A 85 -9.46 -25.38 -18.92
C THR A 85 -9.72 -24.29 -17.90
N LYS A 86 -10.98 -23.88 -17.69
CA LYS A 86 -11.37 -22.91 -16.66
C LYS A 86 -11.08 -23.44 -15.26
N PHE A 87 -11.38 -24.70 -15.00
CA PHE A 87 -11.09 -25.37 -13.72
C PHE A 87 -9.58 -25.42 -13.45
N PHE A 88 -8.78 -25.79 -14.44
CA PHE A 88 -7.32 -25.87 -14.33
C PHE A 88 -6.70 -24.50 -14.01
N TYR A 89 -7.07 -23.43 -14.71
CA TYR A 89 -6.58 -22.08 -14.41
C TYR A 89 -7.05 -21.55 -13.05
N SER A 90 -8.25 -21.90 -12.64
CA SER A 90 -8.75 -21.58 -11.29
C SER A 90 -7.95 -22.28 -10.20
N LEU A 91 -7.62 -23.56 -10.41
CA LEU A 91 -6.82 -24.36 -9.50
C LEU A 91 -5.38 -23.82 -9.42
N LEU A 92 -4.73 -23.54 -10.54
CA LEU A 92 -3.39 -22.93 -10.59
C LEU A 92 -3.36 -21.59 -9.84
N LYS A 93 -4.39 -20.76 -9.99
CA LYS A 93 -4.51 -19.50 -9.26
C LYS A 93 -4.65 -19.70 -7.76
N LYS A 94 -5.41 -20.72 -7.32
CA LYS A 94 -5.53 -21.07 -5.89
C LYS A 94 -4.20 -21.55 -5.32
N ILE A 95 -3.52 -22.44 -6.04
CA ILE A 95 -2.21 -22.98 -5.68
C ILE A 95 -1.18 -21.85 -5.59
N TYR A 96 -1.09 -20.99 -6.61
CA TYR A 96 -0.20 -19.82 -6.60
C TYR A 96 -0.47 -18.89 -5.41
N ARG A 97 -1.74 -18.56 -5.15
CA ARG A 97 -2.12 -17.73 -4.00
C ARG A 97 -1.81 -18.37 -2.65
N PHE A 98 -1.94 -19.69 -2.57
CA PHE A 98 -1.56 -20.45 -1.38
C PHE A 98 -0.06 -20.34 -1.14
N PHE A 99 0.78 -20.65 -2.13
CA PHE A 99 2.22 -20.58 -2.00
C PHE A 99 2.74 -19.17 -1.75
N ILE A 100 2.21 -18.16 -2.44
CA ILE A 100 2.66 -16.78 -2.23
C ILE A 100 2.43 -16.33 -0.78
N LYS A 101 1.34 -16.75 -0.14
CA LYS A 101 1.09 -16.45 1.28
C LYS A 101 2.11 -17.04 2.24
N PHE A 102 2.77 -18.13 1.88
CA PHE A 102 3.84 -18.73 2.68
C PHE A 102 5.19 -18.04 2.49
N VAL A 103 5.44 -17.47 1.32
CA VAL A 103 6.75 -16.88 0.98
C VAL A 103 6.73 -15.37 1.13
N ALA A 104 5.62 -14.72 0.77
CA ALA A 104 5.54 -13.27 0.71
C ALA A 104 5.30 -12.65 2.09
N TRP A 105 6.26 -11.87 2.55
CA TRP A 105 6.11 -11.00 3.70
C TRP A 105 6.48 -9.55 3.29
N PRO A 106 5.71 -8.55 3.71
CA PRO A 106 4.48 -8.59 4.53
C PRO A 106 3.23 -9.03 3.73
N ASP A 107 3.25 -8.91 2.41
CA ASP A 107 2.15 -9.19 1.51
C ASP A 107 2.67 -9.50 0.10
N TYR A 108 1.76 -9.65 -0.87
CA TYR A 108 2.08 -9.97 -2.26
C TYR A 108 2.99 -8.95 -2.96
N SER A 109 3.19 -7.75 -2.39
CA SER A 109 4.00 -6.67 -2.96
C SER A 109 5.47 -6.69 -2.50
N MET A 110 5.94 -7.80 -1.89
CA MET A 110 7.31 -7.88 -1.35
C MET A 110 8.40 -7.58 -2.39
N PHE A 111 8.19 -7.95 -3.66
CA PHE A 111 9.15 -7.65 -4.73
C PHE A 111 9.28 -6.15 -5.00
N TRP A 112 8.22 -5.38 -4.79
CA TRP A 112 8.28 -3.92 -4.86
C TRP A 112 9.15 -3.33 -3.75
N ILE A 113 9.06 -3.86 -2.53
CA ILE A 113 9.97 -3.48 -1.43
C ILE A 113 11.42 -3.70 -1.84
N TYR A 114 11.73 -4.86 -2.41
CA TYR A 114 13.08 -5.18 -2.87
C TYR A 114 13.58 -4.20 -3.95
N GLN A 115 12.74 -3.88 -4.94
CA GLN A 115 13.08 -2.90 -5.99
C GLN A 115 13.36 -1.51 -5.40
N ILE A 116 12.51 -1.05 -4.47
CA ILE A 116 12.72 0.21 -3.77
C ILE A 116 14.01 0.19 -2.97
N PHE A 117 14.25 -0.88 -2.21
CA PHE A 117 15.48 -1.00 -1.42
C PHE A 117 16.73 -0.93 -2.30
N LYS A 118 16.74 -1.60 -3.43
CA LYS A 118 17.84 -1.58 -4.41
C LYS A 118 18.06 -0.18 -5.00
N ASN A 119 16.99 0.53 -5.30
CA ASN A 119 17.04 1.83 -5.99
C ASN A 119 16.84 3.04 -5.04
N ARG A 120 16.90 2.85 -3.73
CA ARG A 120 16.56 3.89 -2.73
C ARG A 120 17.38 5.17 -2.85
N ASN A 121 18.59 5.09 -3.38
CA ASN A 121 19.47 6.25 -3.57
C ASN A 121 19.01 7.14 -4.74
N ASN A 122 18.25 6.58 -5.68
CA ASN A 122 17.72 7.27 -6.86
C ASN A 122 16.32 7.86 -6.61
N ILE A 123 15.73 7.61 -5.45
CA ILE A 123 14.42 8.16 -5.09
C ILE A 123 14.64 9.57 -4.56
N THR A 124 13.99 10.53 -5.20
CA THR A 124 13.99 11.93 -4.74
C THR A 124 13.51 11.98 -3.30
N THR A 125 14.33 12.57 -2.46
CA THR A 125 14.12 12.54 -1.03
C THR A 125 13.93 13.94 -0.44
N ASP A 126 13.68 14.92 -1.27
CA ASP A 126 13.33 16.27 -0.85
C ASP A 126 11.81 16.35 -0.65
N TYR A 127 11.39 16.02 0.58
CA TYR A 127 9.99 16.13 1.04
C TYR A 127 9.96 16.53 2.50
N ASP A 128 8.89 17.24 2.90
CA ASP A 128 8.63 17.64 4.27
C ASP A 128 7.81 16.59 5.02
N VAL A 129 6.88 15.96 4.31
CA VAL A 129 5.94 14.98 4.83
C VAL A 129 5.96 13.73 3.96
N ILE A 130 5.97 12.56 4.60
CA ILE A 130 5.76 11.27 3.92
C ILE A 130 4.44 10.66 4.38
N ILE A 131 3.60 10.24 3.44
CA ILE A 131 2.32 9.59 3.71
C ILE A 131 2.37 8.19 3.12
N SER A 132 2.11 7.17 3.93
CA SER A 132 2.05 5.78 3.46
C SER A 132 0.63 5.25 3.53
N VAL A 133 0.17 4.61 2.46
CA VAL A 133 -1.21 4.18 2.27
C VAL A 133 -1.32 2.67 2.26
N SER A 134 -2.02 2.08 3.22
CA SER A 134 -2.36 0.66 3.24
C SER A 134 -3.74 0.38 2.63
N LEU A 135 -4.08 -0.81 2.15
CA LEU A 135 -3.26 -1.95 1.86
C LEU A 135 -2.67 -1.83 0.46
N PRO A 136 -1.55 -2.40 0.14
CA PRO A 136 -0.78 -3.38 0.92
C PRO A 136 0.08 -2.75 2.02
N PHE A 137 0.40 -3.53 3.06
CA PHE A 137 1.25 -3.10 4.18
C PHE A 137 2.68 -2.75 3.73
N SER A 138 3.10 -3.32 2.62
CA SER A 138 4.35 -2.99 1.93
C SER A 138 4.55 -1.49 1.73
N SER A 139 3.49 -0.70 1.57
CA SER A 139 3.60 0.77 1.47
C SER A 139 4.19 1.39 2.73
N HIS A 140 3.85 0.87 3.92
CA HIS A 140 4.43 1.33 5.18
C HIS A 140 5.90 0.91 5.33
N VAL A 141 6.23 -0.32 4.88
CA VAL A 141 7.63 -0.79 4.86
C VAL A 141 8.48 0.10 3.96
N VAL A 142 8.01 0.43 2.77
CA VAL A 142 8.71 1.32 1.84
C VAL A 142 8.87 2.71 2.43
N ALA A 143 7.82 3.29 3.00
CA ALA A 143 7.91 4.59 3.68
C ALA A 143 8.94 4.57 4.81
N TYR A 144 8.98 3.50 5.62
CA TYR A 144 10.00 3.32 6.65
C TYR A 144 11.42 3.29 6.09
N ILE A 145 11.64 2.52 5.00
CA ILE A 145 12.97 2.42 4.35
C ILE A 145 13.47 3.80 3.89
N ILE A 146 12.60 4.57 3.25
CA ILE A 146 12.93 5.90 2.72
C ILE A 146 13.14 6.91 3.86
N ASN A 147 12.27 6.89 4.87
CA ASN A 147 12.24 7.89 5.94
C ASN A 147 13.20 7.60 7.09
N LYS A 148 13.75 6.37 7.19
CA LYS A 148 14.59 5.94 8.33
C LYS A 148 15.74 6.89 8.65
N LYS A 149 16.42 7.41 7.63
CA LYS A 149 17.54 8.34 7.79
C LYS A 149 17.09 9.79 7.92
N LYS A 150 16.00 10.18 7.29
CA LYS A 150 15.54 11.58 7.16
C LYS A 150 14.65 12.03 8.28
N LYS A 151 13.95 11.11 8.95
CA LYS A 151 13.06 11.37 10.11
C LYS A 151 12.06 12.51 9.86
N LYS A 152 11.55 12.62 8.64
CA LYS A 152 10.51 13.58 8.27
C LYS A 152 9.17 13.19 8.89
N HIS A 153 8.22 14.11 8.93
CA HIS A 153 6.89 13.85 9.47
C HIS A 153 6.21 12.71 8.71
N TRP A 154 5.94 11.60 9.39
CA TRP A 154 5.34 10.42 8.78
C TRP A 154 3.89 10.25 9.20
N ILE A 155 3.00 10.20 8.19
CA ILE A 155 1.58 9.91 8.34
C ILE A 155 1.32 8.52 7.79
N MET A 156 0.73 7.64 8.60
CA MET A 156 0.26 6.31 8.19
C MET A 156 -1.25 6.35 7.96
N ASP A 157 -1.71 5.99 6.76
CA ASP A 157 -3.13 5.82 6.46
C ASP A 157 -3.51 4.35 6.54
N ILE A 158 -4.33 4.00 7.53
CA ILE A 158 -4.78 2.64 7.81
C ILE A 158 -6.23 2.49 7.33
N GLY A 159 -6.39 2.03 6.09
CA GLY A 159 -7.71 1.72 5.54
C GLY A 159 -8.30 0.45 6.15
N ASP A 160 -7.49 -0.61 6.21
CA ASP A 160 -7.86 -1.92 6.77
C ASP A 160 -6.81 -2.40 7.76
N PRO A 161 -7.19 -3.17 8.79
CA PRO A 161 -6.27 -3.82 9.70
C PRO A 161 -5.26 -4.72 8.95
N PHE A 162 -4.04 -4.81 9.44
CA PHE A 162 -3.04 -5.75 8.91
C PHE A 162 -2.90 -6.97 9.81
N SER A 163 -2.26 -6.84 10.98
CA SER A 163 -2.07 -7.98 11.87
C SER A 163 -3.34 -8.42 12.60
N LEU A 164 -4.28 -7.49 12.81
CA LEU A 164 -5.57 -7.78 13.45
C LEU A 164 -6.62 -8.36 12.48
N LYS A 165 -6.34 -8.44 11.19
CA LYS A 165 -7.23 -9.03 10.18
C LYS A 165 -7.17 -10.56 10.24
N ILE A 166 -8.16 -11.17 10.90
CA ILE A 166 -8.20 -12.61 11.17
C ILE A 166 -8.77 -13.39 9.98
N ASP A 167 -9.90 -12.93 9.45
CA ASP A 167 -10.69 -13.70 8.47
C ASP A 167 -10.05 -13.77 7.08
N ALA A 168 -9.34 -12.74 6.67
CA ALA A 168 -8.70 -12.67 5.37
C ALA A 168 -7.28 -12.08 5.45
N PRO A 169 -6.32 -12.77 6.08
CA PRO A 169 -4.97 -12.26 6.29
C PRO A 169 -4.21 -12.09 4.96
N GLU A 170 -3.34 -11.10 4.91
CA GLU A 170 -2.53 -10.79 3.73
C GLU A 170 -1.41 -11.82 3.50
N ASN A 171 -0.94 -12.47 4.58
CA ASN A 171 0.09 -13.51 4.56
C ASN A 171 -0.30 -14.68 5.46
N ASN A 172 0.58 -15.67 5.60
CA ASN A 172 0.35 -16.81 6.51
C ASN A 172 0.50 -16.38 7.96
N ARG A 173 -0.62 -16.30 8.69
CA ARG A 173 -0.63 -15.91 10.10
C ARG A 173 0.14 -16.85 11.02
N LEU A 174 0.13 -18.16 10.75
CA LEU A 174 0.85 -19.13 11.57
C LEU A 174 2.35 -18.84 11.56
N LEU A 175 2.89 -18.43 10.39
CA LEU A 175 4.31 -18.14 10.24
C LEU A 175 4.64 -16.70 10.62
N TYR A 176 3.78 -15.74 10.30
CA TYR A 176 4.14 -14.32 10.30
C TYR A 176 3.43 -13.46 11.35
N SER A 177 2.55 -14.04 12.21
CA SER A 177 1.80 -13.23 13.20
C SER A 177 2.71 -12.43 14.12
N GLY A 178 3.78 -13.05 14.63
CA GLY A 178 4.77 -12.37 15.48
C GLY A 178 5.48 -11.23 14.74
N LEU A 179 5.88 -11.50 13.49
CA LEU A 179 6.55 -10.53 12.63
C LEU A 179 5.62 -9.36 12.24
N ASN A 180 4.36 -9.69 11.88
CA ASN A 180 3.33 -8.70 11.56
C ASN A 180 3.11 -7.75 12.75
N ASN A 181 2.88 -8.30 13.95
CA ASN A 181 2.69 -7.52 15.17
C ASN A 181 3.91 -6.66 15.52
N HIS A 182 5.11 -7.23 15.39
CA HIS A 182 6.35 -6.51 15.68
C HIS A 182 6.51 -5.28 14.79
N TYR A 183 6.38 -5.45 13.46
CA TYR A 183 6.59 -4.34 12.54
C TYR A 183 5.45 -3.33 12.56
N GLU A 184 4.19 -3.76 12.74
CA GLU A 184 3.07 -2.85 12.87
C GLU A 184 3.22 -1.99 14.12
N LYS A 185 3.53 -2.59 15.27
CA LYS A 185 3.83 -1.86 16.52
C LYS A 185 5.00 -0.89 16.35
N LYS A 186 6.08 -1.34 15.71
CA LYS A 186 7.26 -0.51 15.43
C LYS A 186 6.89 0.70 14.58
N PHE A 187 6.10 0.52 13.53
CA PHE A 187 5.72 1.63 12.65
C PHE A 187 4.80 2.61 13.35
N TYR A 188 3.86 2.14 14.17
CA TYR A 188 3.02 3.00 14.99
C TYR A 188 3.85 3.82 16.00
N SER A 189 4.93 3.26 16.52
CA SER A 189 5.83 4.03 17.42
C SER A 189 6.58 5.12 16.68
N LEU A 190 6.98 4.89 15.43
CA LEU A 190 7.78 5.80 14.59
C LEU A 190 6.95 6.84 13.85
N ALA A 191 5.72 6.51 13.45
CA ALA A 191 4.82 7.45 12.79
C ALA A 191 4.44 8.60 13.73
N ASN A 192 4.32 9.80 13.16
CA ASN A 192 3.88 11.00 13.89
C ASN A 192 2.36 11.04 13.98
N THR A 193 1.66 10.61 12.90
CA THR A 193 0.20 10.60 12.83
C THR A 193 -0.25 9.29 12.20
N ILE A 194 -1.34 8.72 12.72
CA ILE A 194 -1.95 7.49 12.23
C ILE A 194 -3.42 7.79 11.94
N LEU A 195 -3.79 7.70 10.66
CA LEU A 195 -5.15 7.92 10.19
C LEU A 195 -5.88 6.59 10.08
N PHE A 196 -7.07 6.53 10.64
CA PHE A 196 -8.00 5.40 10.47
C PHE A 196 -9.25 5.86 9.73
N THR A 197 -9.77 5.01 8.85
CA THR A 197 -11.01 5.29 8.12
C THR A 197 -12.26 5.08 8.97
N HIS A 198 -12.15 4.29 10.06
CA HIS A 198 -13.27 3.94 10.93
C HIS A 198 -12.86 4.00 12.41
N LYS A 199 -13.76 4.55 13.24
CA LYS A 199 -13.56 4.68 14.68
C LYS A 199 -13.34 3.31 15.36
N ASN A 200 -14.07 2.26 14.97
CA ASN A 200 -13.93 0.93 15.54
C ASN A 200 -12.54 0.33 15.28
N ALA A 201 -11.99 0.54 14.08
CA ALA A 201 -10.63 0.12 13.76
C ALA A 201 -9.61 0.87 14.62
N LEU A 202 -9.77 2.18 14.78
CA LEU A 202 -8.91 3.00 15.65
C LEU A 202 -8.92 2.46 17.08
N GLU A 203 -10.09 2.27 17.68
CA GLU A 203 -10.19 1.82 19.09
C GLU A 203 -9.58 0.43 19.29
N SER A 204 -9.80 -0.50 18.36
CA SER A 204 -9.19 -1.83 18.40
C SER A 204 -7.67 -1.77 18.36
N HIS A 205 -7.09 -0.97 17.45
CA HIS A 205 -5.65 -0.81 17.32
C HIS A 205 -5.05 -0.07 18.52
N LYS A 206 -5.71 1.00 18.98
CA LYS A 206 -5.32 1.76 20.17
C LYS A 206 -5.19 0.86 21.38
N LYS A 207 -6.21 0.01 21.62
CA LYS A 207 -6.23 -0.93 22.75
C LYS A 207 -5.14 -1.99 22.61
N TYR A 208 -5.03 -2.62 21.46
CA TYR A 208 -4.10 -3.72 21.23
C TYR A 208 -2.63 -3.28 21.24
N PHE A 209 -2.29 -2.22 20.52
CA PHE A 209 -0.91 -1.71 20.40
C PHE A 209 -0.53 -0.66 21.42
N LYS A 210 -1.46 -0.23 22.29
CA LYS A 210 -1.26 0.83 23.29
C LYS A 210 -0.77 2.14 22.66
N ILE A 211 -1.41 2.57 21.56
CA ILE A 211 -0.99 3.76 20.80
C ILE A 211 -1.46 5.02 21.54
N PRO A 212 -0.59 6.03 21.72
CA PRO A 212 -0.96 7.30 22.33
C PRO A 212 -2.05 8.03 21.53
N SER A 213 -3.12 8.44 22.19
CA SER A 213 -4.28 9.11 21.56
C SER A 213 -3.90 10.32 20.69
N LYS A 214 -2.87 11.08 21.09
CA LYS A 214 -2.39 12.26 20.37
C LYS A 214 -1.88 11.98 18.95
N LYS A 215 -1.59 10.71 18.62
CA LYS A 215 -1.16 10.30 17.28
C LYS A 215 -2.32 9.86 16.39
N LEU A 216 -3.50 9.65 16.96
CA LEU A 216 -4.62 8.98 16.30
C LEU A 216 -5.62 9.99 15.73
N VAL A 217 -6.01 9.81 14.48
CA VAL A 217 -7.00 10.62 13.79
C VAL A 217 -7.96 9.71 13.05
N VAL A 218 -9.26 10.01 13.08
CA VAL A 218 -10.25 9.38 12.21
C VAL A 218 -10.45 10.28 11.01
N ALA A 219 -10.20 9.75 9.82
CA ALA A 219 -10.52 10.39 8.55
C ALA A 219 -11.58 9.53 7.85
N ASN A 220 -12.84 9.92 7.99
CA ASN A 220 -13.94 9.20 7.35
C ASN A 220 -13.71 9.08 5.85
N PRO A 221 -14.12 7.96 5.22
CA PRO A 221 -14.09 7.84 3.76
C PRO A 221 -14.97 8.95 3.14
N ILE A 222 -14.45 9.52 2.05
CA ILE A 222 -15.14 10.51 1.22
C ILE A 222 -16.16 9.78 0.35
#